data_5a242e7d6d490995d12e71aae7c85e19
#
_entry.id   5a242e7d6d490995d12e71aae7c85e19
#
_cell.length_a   1.000
_cell.length_b   1.000
_cell.length_c   1.000
_cell.angle_alpha   90.00
_cell.angle_beta   90.00
_cell.angle_gamma   90.00
#
_symmetry.space_group_name_H-M   'P 1'
#
loop_
_entity.id
_entity.type
_entity.pdbx_description
1 polymer ?
#
loop_
_entity_poly.entity_id
_entity_poly.type
_entity_poly.pdbx_seq_one_letter_code
_entity_poly.pdbx_strand_id
1 'polypeptide(L)'
;MSRSEETTASEIRNTSDIDFIFPNGFSFFEPYLPYYVKEILDIGGEAYVYRTSNGGISGIFIYDDSEKTGTIFTRSRQVFDYFYELRSFNFLFAELRTEHEREIYDIYTINLDSLDFDHRFSHEISIADEGDADEIRQLMVTTHPGLNGRWVDVALKQGERCFIVRLGKEIAGWGWLSIVNGNGRLHSLYVKPQFRRIRIGEDILYARLLWLKSKRAHSAFSEISRHNFPSSRIALKGQMTPCGQIFQYFKKNPDRKVEPKRSLRFWEPRRRDKPEQSSRSVLHNTCTLPSRLL
;
A
#
# COMPACT_ATOMS: atom_id res chain seq x y z
N MET A 1 -41.92 5.60 19.20
CA MET A 1 -41.48 6.32 17.97
C MET A 1 -40.07 6.84 18.25
N SER A 2 -39.04 6.09 17.86
CA SER A 2 -37.66 6.56 17.93
C SER A 2 -37.48 7.62 16.82
N ARG A 3 -37.13 8.85 17.21
CA ARG A 3 -36.61 9.82 16.24
C ARG A 3 -35.44 9.18 15.52
N SER A 4 -35.53 9.03 14.22
CA SER A 4 -34.39 8.70 13.38
C SER A 4 -33.35 9.82 13.63
N GLU A 5 -32.26 9.46 14.27
CA GLU A 5 -31.12 10.36 14.44
C GLU A 5 -30.67 10.77 13.04
N GLU A 6 -30.91 12.01 12.64
CA GLU A 6 -30.37 12.58 11.41
C GLU A 6 -28.85 12.63 11.52
N THR A 7 -28.22 11.65 10.93
CA THR A 7 -26.78 11.60 10.74
C THR A 7 -26.46 12.27 9.41
N THR A 8 -25.55 13.22 9.42
CA THR A 8 -25.18 13.99 8.21
C THR A 8 -23.76 13.70 7.78
N ALA A 9 -23.59 13.43 6.49
CA ALA A 9 -22.26 13.46 5.87
C ALA A 9 -21.93 14.92 5.50
N SER A 10 -20.73 15.36 5.80
CA SER A 10 -20.20 16.64 5.37
C SER A 10 -18.91 16.47 4.59
N GLU A 11 -18.73 17.29 3.56
CA GLU A 11 -17.52 17.35 2.78
C GLU A 11 -16.37 17.95 3.59
N ILE A 12 -15.20 17.37 3.44
CA ILE A 12 -13.95 17.86 4.00
C ILE A 12 -13.21 18.60 2.89
N ARG A 13 -12.95 19.87 3.07
CA ARG A 13 -12.22 20.69 2.08
C ARG A 13 -10.76 20.89 2.45
N ASN A 14 -10.44 20.75 3.74
CA ASN A 14 -9.08 20.84 4.25
C ASN A 14 -8.92 19.87 5.42
N THR A 15 -7.71 19.37 5.66
CA THR A 15 -7.41 18.54 6.83
C THR A 15 -7.66 19.22 8.17
N SER A 16 -7.59 20.56 8.21
CA SER A 16 -7.95 21.35 9.39
C SER A 16 -9.46 21.35 9.71
N ASP A 17 -10.31 20.95 8.77
CA ASP A 17 -11.76 20.91 8.95
C ASP A 17 -12.21 19.73 9.82
N ILE A 18 -11.30 18.82 10.13
CA ILE A 18 -11.56 17.66 10.97
C ILE A 18 -10.67 17.70 12.19
N ASP A 19 -11.31 17.66 13.34
CA ASP A 19 -10.65 17.18 14.54
C ASP A 19 -10.58 15.65 14.45
N PHE A 20 -9.38 15.12 14.13
CA PHE A 20 -9.14 13.68 13.98
C PHE A 20 -9.12 12.97 15.35
N ILE A 21 -10.01 13.33 16.25
CA ILE A 21 -10.26 12.61 17.51
C ILE A 21 -11.27 11.51 17.22
N PHE A 22 -10.80 10.28 17.20
CA PHE A 22 -11.63 9.11 16.94
C PHE A 22 -12.01 8.40 18.24
N PRO A 23 -13.21 7.79 18.32
CA PRO A 23 -13.48 6.82 19.38
C PRO A 23 -12.47 5.67 19.32
N ASN A 24 -12.00 5.18 20.46
CA ASN A 24 -11.03 4.10 20.54
C ASN A 24 -11.40 2.93 19.61
N GLY A 25 -10.47 2.52 18.77
CA GLY A 25 -10.65 1.42 17.85
C GLY A 25 -11.58 1.71 16.67
N PHE A 26 -11.69 2.96 16.27
CA PHE A 26 -12.47 3.38 15.09
C PHE A 26 -12.00 2.67 13.82
N SER A 27 -10.69 2.66 13.57
CA SER A 27 -10.08 2.07 12.38
C SER A 27 -8.65 1.63 12.70
N PHE A 28 -8.16 0.59 12.00
CA PHE A 28 -6.72 0.29 12.00
C PHE A 28 -5.90 1.45 11.42
N PHE A 29 -6.48 2.18 10.49
CA PHE A 29 -5.82 3.27 9.76
C PHE A 29 -5.89 4.64 10.45
N GLU A 30 -6.42 4.75 11.68
CA GLU A 30 -6.52 6.02 12.42
C GLU A 30 -5.25 6.89 12.32
N PRO A 31 -4.03 6.36 12.55
CA PRO A 31 -2.82 7.17 12.48
C PRO A 31 -2.54 7.76 11.09
N TYR A 32 -3.12 7.16 10.04
CA TYR A 32 -2.88 7.51 8.65
C TYR A 32 -4.02 8.31 8.02
N LEU A 33 -5.19 8.40 8.67
CA LEU A 33 -6.36 9.06 8.10
C LEU A 33 -6.09 10.51 7.70
N PRO A 34 -5.39 11.34 8.50
CA PRO A 34 -5.04 12.70 8.06
C PRO A 34 -4.20 12.74 6.78
N TYR A 35 -3.31 11.76 6.63
CA TYR A 35 -2.49 11.63 5.44
C TYR A 35 -3.34 11.25 4.22
N TYR A 36 -4.18 10.22 4.32
CA TYR A 36 -5.06 9.81 3.22
C TYR A 36 -6.01 10.91 2.77
N VAL A 37 -6.60 11.65 3.73
CA VAL A 37 -7.46 12.78 3.41
C VAL A 37 -6.66 13.87 2.69
N LYS A 38 -5.46 14.20 3.17
CA LYS A 38 -4.61 15.18 2.51
C LYS A 38 -4.20 14.73 1.12
N GLU A 39 -3.75 13.48 0.97
CA GLU A 39 -3.34 12.90 -0.32
C GLU A 39 -4.46 13.04 -1.36
N ILE A 40 -5.69 12.63 -1.01
CA ILE A 40 -6.82 12.68 -1.92
C ILE A 40 -7.19 14.12 -2.31
N LEU A 41 -7.17 15.04 -1.36
CA LEU A 41 -7.45 16.46 -1.63
C LEU A 41 -6.37 17.10 -2.51
N ASP A 42 -5.09 16.76 -2.31
CA ASP A 42 -3.97 17.28 -3.10
C ASP A 42 -4.04 16.86 -4.58
N ILE A 43 -4.64 15.72 -4.89
CA ILE A 43 -4.87 15.28 -6.27
C ILE A 43 -6.19 15.78 -6.87
N GLY A 44 -6.97 16.54 -6.09
CA GLY A 44 -8.27 17.08 -6.51
C GLY A 44 -9.42 16.09 -6.38
N GLY A 45 -9.27 15.07 -5.53
CA GLY A 45 -10.32 14.17 -5.13
C GLY A 45 -11.20 14.75 -4.02
N GLU A 46 -12.09 13.94 -3.51
CA GLU A 46 -13.10 14.32 -2.51
C GLU A 46 -12.88 13.56 -1.20
N ALA A 47 -13.21 14.19 -0.08
CA ALA A 47 -13.23 13.56 1.22
C ALA A 47 -14.51 13.92 1.98
N TYR A 48 -15.07 12.96 2.72
CA TYR A 48 -16.31 13.11 3.47
C TYR A 48 -16.14 12.52 4.86
N VAL A 49 -16.72 13.22 5.86
CA VAL A 49 -16.87 12.71 7.22
C VAL A 49 -18.34 12.44 7.52
N TYR A 50 -18.62 11.28 8.09
CA TYR A 50 -19.95 10.91 8.57
C TYR A 50 -19.94 11.01 10.10
N ARG A 51 -20.85 11.86 10.66
CA ARG A 51 -20.93 12.09 12.10
C ARG A 51 -22.24 11.50 12.66
N THR A 52 -22.14 11.00 13.87
CA THR A 52 -23.31 10.64 14.68
C THR A 52 -24.02 11.88 15.19
N SER A 53 -25.26 11.76 15.67
CA SER A 53 -26.05 12.84 16.25
C SER A 53 -25.37 13.55 17.41
N ASN A 54 -24.49 12.89 18.15
CA ASN A 54 -23.67 13.45 19.22
C ASN A 54 -22.35 14.09 18.71
N GLY A 55 -22.15 14.20 17.39
CA GLY A 55 -21.01 14.83 16.75
C GLY A 55 -19.78 13.94 16.59
N GLY A 56 -19.80 12.72 17.11
CA GLY A 56 -18.70 11.78 16.96
C GLY A 56 -18.52 11.30 15.51
N ILE A 57 -17.28 11.09 15.08
CA ILE A 57 -16.99 10.52 13.75
C ILE A 57 -17.34 9.04 13.76
N SER A 58 -18.15 8.59 12.80
CA SER A 58 -18.48 7.18 12.61
C SER A 58 -18.05 6.63 11.24
N GLY A 59 -17.56 7.49 10.35
CA GLY A 59 -16.98 7.08 9.08
C GLY A 59 -16.25 8.20 8.37
N ILE A 60 -15.26 7.83 7.58
CA ILE A 60 -14.57 8.70 6.63
C ILE A 60 -14.60 8.00 5.27
N PHE A 61 -14.88 8.76 4.23
CA PHE A 61 -14.83 8.32 2.85
C PHE A 61 -13.93 9.25 2.06
N ILE A 62 -12.96 8.68 1.37
CA ILE A 62 -12.12 9.39 0.40
C ILE A 62 -12.38 8.84 -0.99
N TYR A 63 -12.37 9.71 -2.01
CA TYR A 63 -12.74 9.34 -3.36
C TYR A 63 -11.97 10.14 -4.41
N ASP A 64 -11.37 9.42 -5.38
CA ASP A 64 -10.79 9.98 -6.59
C ASP A 64 -11.77 9.80 -7.75
N ASP A 65 -12.39 10.90 -8.20
CA ASP A 65 -13.35 10.87 -9.30
C ASP A 65 -12.70 10.57 -10.66
N SER A 66 -11.43 10.91 -10.83
CA SER A 66 -10.69 10.67 -12.07
C SER A 66 -10.43 9.19 -12.32
N GLU A 67 -10.09 8.45 -11.28
CA GLU A 67 -9.84 7.00 -11.32
C GLU A 67 -11.08 6.18 -10.94
N LYS A 68 -12.13 6.84 -10.41
CA LYS A 68 -13.31 6.17 -9.83
C LYS A 68 -12.88 5.18 -8.74
N THR A 69 -11.99 5.61 -7.86
CA THR A 69 -11.51 4.80 -6.74
C THR A 69 -11.84 5.45 -5.41
N GLY A 70 -12.10 4.66 -4.38
CA GLY A 70 -12.41 5.19 -3.06
C GLY A 70 -12.01 4.26 -1.94
N THR A 71 -11.95 4.82 -0.73
CA THR A 71 -11.75 4.06 0.51
C THR A 71 -12.73 4.53 1.57
N ILE A 72 -13.43 3.57 2.19
CA ILE A 72 -14.35 3.80 3.31
C ILE A 72 -13.72 3.27 4.59
N PHE A 73 -13.48 4.16 5.54
CA PHE A 73 -13.03 3.84 6.88
C PHE A 73 -14.22 3.89 7.83
N THR A 74 -14.77 2.74 8.17
CA THR A 74 -15.90 2.62 9.12
C THR A 74 -16.06 1.17 9.59
N ARG A 75 -16.60 1.00 10.78
CA ARG A 75 -17.11 -0.28 11.30
C ARG A 75 -18.64 -0.35 11.29
N SER A 76 -19.31 0.74 10.90
CA SER A 76 -20.77 0.80 10.81
C SER A 76 -21.25 0.34 9.44
N ARG A 77 -22.12 -0.69 9.39
CA ARG A 77 -22.76 -1.15 8.17
C ARG A 77 -23.61 -0.04 7.52
N GLN A 78 -24.34 0.72 8.31
CA GLN A 78 -25.17 1.82 7.82
C GLN A 78 -24.33 2.90 7.11
N VAL A 79 -23.18 3.28 7.71
CA VAL A 79 -22.26 4.27 7.12
C VAL A 79 -21.61 3.72 5.86
N PHE A 80 -21.22 2.43 5.88
CA PHE A 80 -20.69 1.78 4.68
C PHE A 80 -21.70 1.81 3.54
N ASP A 81 -22.96 1.36 3.78
CA ASP A 81 -24.00 1.31 2.75
C ASP A 81 -24.28 2.72 2.20
N TYR A 82 -24.32 3.74 3.07
CA TYR A 82 -24.49 5.13 2.64
C TYR A 82 -23.38 5.57 1.66
N PHE A 83 -22.11 5.40 2.00
CA PHE A 83 -21.00 5.78 1.14
C PHE A 83 -20.89 4.91 -0.10
N TYR A 84 -21.20 3.61 0.01
CA TYR A 84 -21.22 2.67 -1.10
C TYR A 84 -22.19 3.08 -2.21
N GLU A 85 -23.32 3.69 -1.85
CA GLU A 85 -24.32 4.18 -2.80
C GLU A 85 -24.06 5.61 -3.28
N LEU A 86 -23.19 6.38 -2.58
CA LEU A 86 -22.94 7.79 -2.88
C LEU A 86 -22.24 7.99 -4.22
N ARG A 87 -21.32 7.10 -4.60
CA ARG A 87 -20.49 7.21 -5.80
C ARG A 87 -20.45 5.89 -6.58
N SER A 88 -20.11 5.99 -7.86
CA SER A 88 -19.78 4.84 -8.70
C SER A 88 -18.29 4.56 -8.63
N PHE A 89 -17.88 3.29 -8.55
CA PHE A 89 -16.48 2.90 -8.38
C PHE A 89 -16.02 1.98 -9.49
N ASN A 90 -14.75 2.12 -9.85
CA ASN A 90 -13.98 1.03 -10.45
C ASN A 90 -13.43 0.13 -9.34
N PHE A 91 -12.93 0.75 -8.26
CA PHE A 91 -12.42 0.08 -7.07
C PHE A 91 -12.84 0.83 -5.82
N LEU A 92 -13.23 0.08 -4.81
CA LEU A 92 -13.52 0.59 -3.48
C LEU A 92 -12.82 -0.29 -2.46
N PHE A 93 -12.15 0.31 -1.50
CA PHE A 93 -11.57 -0.38 -0.36
C PHE A 93 -12.37 -0.07 0.91
N ALA A 94 -12.54 -1.03 1.80
CA ALA A 94 -13.15 -0.81 3.11
C ALA A 94 -12.66 -1.81 4.16
N GLU A 95 -12.65 -1.41 5.42
CA GLU A 95 -12.36 -2.31 6.55
C GLU A 95 -13.55 -3.21 6.89
N LEU A 96 -14.75 -2.82 6.50
CA LEU A 96 -15.96 -3.60 6.75
C LEU A 96 -16.12 -4.69 5.69
N ARG A 97 -16.25 -5.94 6.13
CA ARG A 97 -16.56 -7.06 5.26
C ARG A 97 -18.05 -7.12 4.95
N THR A 98 -18.40 -7.29 3.66
CA THR A 98 -19.78 -7.54 3.22
C THR A 98 -19.82 -8.67 2.19
N GLU A 99 -21.02 -9.12 1.83
CA GLU A 99 -21.23 -10.16 0.81
C GLU A 99 -20.79 -9.77 -0.61
N HIS A 100 -20.46 -8.50 -0.82
CA HIS A 100 -20.06 -7.96 -2.14
C HIS A 100 -18.53 -7.86 -2.32
N GLU A 101 -17.76 -8.34 -1.35
CA GLU A 101 -16.29 -8.33 -1.46
C GLU A 101 -15.80 -9.13 -2.67
N ARG A 102 -14.71 -8.66 -3.29
CA ARG A 102 -14.09 -9.32 -4.44
C ARG A 102 -12.68 -9.79 -4.15
N GLU A 103 -11.96 -9.06 -3.33
CA GLU A 103 -10.61 -9.41 -2.96
C GLU A 103 -10.34 -9.01 -1.52
N ILE A 104 -9.53 -9.81 -0.84
CA ILE A 104 -9.14 -9.59 0.55
C ILE A 104 -7.65 -9.28 0.56
N TYR A 105 -7.31 -8.20 1.26
CA TYR A 105 -5.94 -7.85 1.57
C TYR A 105 -5.69 -8.11 3.05
N ASP A 106 -4.68 -8.90 3.36
CA ASP A 106 -4.21 -9.06 4.72
C ASP A 106 -3.25 -7.91 5.05
N ILE A 107 -3.42 -7.30 6.23
CA ILE A 107 -2.56 -6.23 6.72
C ILE A 107 -1.44 -6.88 7.53
N TYR A 108 -0.21 -6.67 7.11
CA TYR A 108 1.00 -7.10 7.81
C TYR A 108 1.61 -5.91 8.53
N THR A 109 2.02 -6.11 9.79
CA THR A 109 2.65 -5.06 10.60
C THR A 109 3.91 -5.56 11.28
N ILE A 110 4.78 -4.63 11.67
CA ILE A 110 5.96 -4.88 12.47
C ILE A 110 6.20 -3.72 13.44
N ASN A 111 6.60 -4.04 14.67
CA ASN A 111 7.18 -3.06 15.59
C ASN A 111 8.67 -2.91 15.26
N LEU A 112 9.09 -1.71 14.86
CA LEU A 112 10.46 -1.45 14.44
C LEU A 112 11.44 -1.37 15.60
N ASP A 113 10.97 -1.13 16.83
CA ASP A 113 11.84 -1.14 18.03
C ASP A 113 12.36 -2.54 18.31
N SER A 114 11.53 -3.57 18.05
CA SER A 114 11.87 -4.98 18.24
C SER A 114 12.51 -5.65 17.02
N LEU A 115 12.69 -4.90 15.91
CA LEU A 115 13.28 -5.45 14.70
C LEU A 115 14.74 -5.85 14.94
N ASP A 116 14.97 -7.17 14.98
CA ASP A 116 16.32 -7.74 14.93
C ASP A 116 16.79 -7.81 13.47
N PHE A 117 17.94 -7.20 13.22
CA PHE A 117 18.42 -7.00 11.86
C PHE A 117 19.62 -7.90 11.57
N ASP A 118 19.38 -9.03 10.91
CA ASP A 118 20.42 -9.93 10.36
C ASP A 118 20.25 -10.14 8.85
N HIS A 119 19.93 -9.08 8.09
CA HIS A 119 19.81 -9.19 6.65
C HIS A 119 21.10 -8.77 5.94
N ARG A 120 21.62 -9.66 5.09
CA ARG A 120 22.75 -9.37 4.20
C ARG A 120 22.21 -8.99 2.83
N PHE A 121 22.43 -7.74 2.44
CA PHE A 121 22.05 -7.24 1.12
C PHE A 121 22.84 -7.94 0.01
N SER A 122 22.12 -8.38 -1.01
CA SER A 122 22.70 -8.97 -2.22
C SER A 122 22.83 -7.94 -3.35
N HIS A 123 22.11 -6.82 -3.22
CA HIS A 123 22.06 -5.75 -4.22
C HIS A 123 22.26 -4.39 -3.56
N GLU A 124 22.82 -3.45 -4.32
CA GLU A 124 22.82 -2.05 -3.95
C GLU A 124 21.41 -1.48 -4.10
N ILE A 125 20.95 -0.76 -3.07
CA ILE A 125 19.64 -0.11 -3.05
C ILE A 125 19.87 1.39 -2.96
N SER A 126 19.21 2.14 -3.82
CA SER A 126 19.17 3.59 -3.76
C SER A 126 17.74 4.09 -3.54
N ILE A 127 17.62 5.31 -3.00
CA ILE A 127 16.35 6.05 -3.03
C ILE A 127 16.32 6.80 -4.34
N ALA A 128 15.23 6.63 -5.09
CA ALA A 128 15.01 7.31 -6.36
C ALA A 128 15.07 8.83 -6.19
N ASP A 129 15.67 9.50 -7.13
CA ASP A 129 15.74 10.95 -7.21
C ASP A 129 14.88 11.49 -8.38
N GLU A 130 14.98 12.80 -8.63
CA GLU A 130 14.23 13.46 -9.71
C GLU A 130 14.61 12.90 -11.10
N GLY A 131 15.86 12.44 -11.28
CA GLY A 131 16.32 11.83 -12.53
C GLY A 131 15.69 10.48 -12.83
N ASP A 132 15.20 9.78 -11.79
CA ASP A 132 14.54 8.48 -11.91
C ASP A 132 13.02 8.61 -12.17
N ALA A 133 12.43 9.80 -11.95
CA ALA A 133 10.98 9.98 -11.88
C ALA A 133 10.26 9.56 -13.17
N ASP A 134 10.82 9.86 -14.34
CA ASP A 134 10.22 9.50 -15.63
C ASP A 134 10.23 7.99 -15.87
N GLU A 135 11.35 7.32 -15.57
CA GLU A 135 11.44 5.87 -15.68
C GLU A 135 10.46 5.18 -14.73
N ILE A 136 10.39 5.65 -13.47
CA ILE A 136 9.46 5.12 -12.47
C ILE A 136 8.02 5.32 -12.92
N ARG A 137 7.66 6.51 -13.44
CA ARG A 137 6.30 6.80 -13.93
C ARG A 137 5.90 5.82 -15.04
N GLN A 138 6.76 5.60 -16.02
CA GLN A 138 6.51 4.64 -17.11
C GLN A 138 6.34 3.22 -16.58
N LEU A 139 7.19 2.80 -15.64
CA LEU A 139 7.11 1.48 -15.02
C LEU A 139 5.83 1.30 -14.21
N MET A 140 5.42 2.30 -13.43
CA MET A 140 4.19 2.26 -12.63
C MET A 140 2.95 2.13 -13.52
N VAL A 141 2.83 2.93 -14.56
CA VAL A 141 1.71 2.85 -15.52
C VAL A 141 1.66 1.49 -16.21
N THR A 142 2.81 0.93 -16.57
CA THR A 142 2.88 -0.38 -17.24
C THR A 142 2.51 -1.53 -16.30
N THR A 143 2.91 -1.47 -15.03
CA THR A 143 2.73 -2.57 -14.07
C THR A 143 1.43 -2.50 -13.29
N HIS A 144 0.84 -1.31 -13.19
CA HIS A 144 -0.42 -1.04 -12.50
C HIS A 144 -1.41 -0.39 -13.48
N PRO A 145 -2.02 -1.17 -14.39
CA PRO A 145 -2.99 -0.63 -15.34
C PRO A 145 -4.15 0.03 -14.59
N GLY A 146 -4.37 1.31 -14.82
CA GLY A 146 -5.37 2.14 -14.14
C GLY A 146 -4.78 3.19 -13.21
N LEU A 147 -3.47 3.13 -12.88
CA LEU A 147 -2.79 4.28 -12.27
C LEU A 147 -2.43 5.27 -13.38
N ASN A 148 -2.83 6.53 -13.19
CA ASN A 148 -2.25 7.59 -13.99
C ASN A 148 -0.88 8.00 -13.42
N GLY A 149 0.05 8.42 -14.29
CA GLY A 149 1.41 8.76 -13.85
C GLY A 149 1.49 9.95 -12.87
N ARG A 150 0.40 10.73 -12.72
CA ARG A 150 0.31 11.87 -11.77
C ARG A 150 0.51 11.45 -10.32
N TRP A 151 0.12 10.21 -9.98
CA TRP A 151 0.32 9.69 -8.63
C TRP A 151 1.80 9.72 -8.22
N VAL A 152 2.73 9.40 -9.11
CA VAL A 152 4.18 9.42 -8.82
C VAL A 152 4.63 10.82 -8.41
N ASP A 153 4.17 11.85 -9.14
CA ASP A 153 4.52 13.25 -8.85
C ASP A 153 3.96 13.69 -7.50
N VAL A 154 2.73 13.28 -7.19
CA VAL A 154 2.07 13.58 -5.91
C VAL A 154 2.81 12.90 -4.76
N ALA A 155 3.12 11.61 -4.89
CA ALA A 155 3.84 10.84 -3.86
C ALA A 155 5.21 11.47 -3.54
N LEU A 156 5.98 11.84 -4.57
CA LEU A 156 7.28 12.50 -4.38
C LEU A 156 7.14 13.87 -3.70
N LYS A 157 6.16 14.69 -4.10
CA LYS A 157 5.88 15.99 -3.47
C LYS A 157 5.45 15.86 -2.01
N GLN A 158 4.73 14.81 -1.66
CA GLN A 158 4.33 14.51 -0.30
C GLN A 158 5.44 13.91 0.56
N GLY A 159 6.61 13.70 -0.01
CA GLY A 159 7.78 13.20 0.69
C GLY A 159 7.85 11.68 0.78
N GLU A 160 7.02 10.95 0.02
CA GLU A 160 7.20 9.51 -0.12
C GLU A 160 8.57 9.18 -0.72
N ARG A 161 9.05 7.97 -0.46
CA ARG A 161 10.34 7.50 -0.95
C ARG A 161 10.16 6.24 -1.77
N CYS A 162 10.74 6.23 -2.96
CA CYS A 162 10.83 5.05 -3.80
C CYS A 162 12.23 4.45 -3.68
N PHE A 163 12.30 3.21 -3.19
CA PHE A 163 13.55 2.45 -3.11
C PHE A 163 13.69 1.62 -4.37
N ILE A 164 14.83 1.70 -5.03
CA ILE A 164 15.09 1.02 -6.29
C ILE A 164 16.35 0.16 -6.23
N VAL A 165 16.33 -0.93 -7.00
CA VAL A 165 17.51 -1.73 -7.32
C VAL A 165 17.74 -1.63 -8.82
N ARG A 166 18.95 -1.26 -9.23
CA ARG A 166 19.38 -1.26 -10.62
C ARG A 166 20.29 -2.44 -10.91
N LEU A 167 20.06 -3.09 -12.05
CA LEU A 167 21.00 -4.05 -12.63
C LEU A 167 21.48 -3.50 -13.99
N GLY A 168 22.71 -3.07 -14.02
CA GLY A 168 23.22 -2.25 -15.10
C GLY A 168 22.52 -0.90 -15.16
N LYS A 169 21.91 -0.56 -16.30
CA LYS A 169 21.17 0.70 -16.48
C LYS A 169 19.67 0.58 -16.19
N GLU A 170 19.15 -0.61 -15.92
CA GLU A 170 17.74 -0.88 -15.81
C GLU A 170 17.27 -0.98 -14.35
N ILE A 171 16.14 -0.34 -13.99
CA ILE A 171 15.49 -0.57 -12.71
C ILE A 171 14.92 -2.00 -12.72
N ALA A 172 15.48 -2.86 -11.89
CA ALA A 172 15.10 -4.27 -11.76
C ALA A 172 13.93 -4.49 -10.78
N GLY A 173 13.82 -3.62 -9.78
CA GLY A 173 12.75 -3.63 -8.80
C GLY A 173 12.65 -2.33 -8.04
N TRP A 174 11.48 -2.07 -7.47
CA TRP A 174 11.21 -0.87 -6.67
C TRP A 174 10.19 -1.16 -5.57
N GLY A 175 10.12 -0.27 -4.60
CA GLY A 175 9.12 -0.30 -3.54
C GLY A 175 8.97 1.06 -2.88
N TRP A 176 7.73 1.48 -2.67
CA TRP A 176 7.39 2.77 -2.09
C TRP A 176 7.22 2.69 -0.58
N LEU A 177 7.36 3.82 0.04
CA LEU A 177 7.19 4.01 1.48
C LEU A 177 6.77 5.43 1.78
N SER A 178 5.76 5.58 2.62
CA SER A 178 5.40 6.82 3.28
C SER A 178 5.56 6.69 4.80
N ILE A 179 5.74 7.83 5.50
CA ILE A 179 5.82 7.88 6.96
C ILE A 179 4.86 8.94 7.48
N VAL A 180 4.01 8.56 8.43
CA VAL A 180 3.02 9.45 9.05
C VAL A 180 2.97 9.17 10.54
N ASN A 181 3.13 10.21 11.36
CA ASN A 181 3.06 10.10 12.83
C ASN A 181 3.92 8.96 13.40
N GLY A 182 5.12 8.77 12.86
CA GLY A 182 6.02 7.70 13.30
C GLY A 182 5.64 6.27 12.84
N ASN A 183 4.69 6.14 11.90
CA ASN A 183 4.30 4.86 11.33
C ASN A 183 4.61 4.84 9.84
N GLY A 184 5.23 3.77 9.34
CA GLY A 184 5.58 3.58 7.95
C GLY A 184 4.53 2.75 7.20
N ARG A 185 4.09 3.21 6.02
CA ARG A 185 3.32 2.40 5.08
C ARG A 185 4.24 1.93 3.95
N LEU A 186 4.31 0.61 3.76
CA LEU A 186 5.10 -0.02 2.70
C LEU A 186 4.17 -0.47 1.60
N HIS A 187 4.31 0.09 0.41
CA HIS A 187 3.40 -0.24 -0.70
C HIS A 187 4.13 -0.38 -2.04
N SER A 188 3.42 -0.84 -3.06
CA SER A 188 3.87 -0.92 -4.45
C SER A 188 5.23 -1.60 -4.66
N LEU A 189 5.53 -2.67 -3.87
CA LEU A 189 6.72 -3.48 -4.08
C LEU A 189 6.57 -4.29 -5.37
N TYR A 190 7.49 -4.09 -6.31
CA TYR A 190 7.52 -4.82 -7.56
C TYR A 190 8.93 -5.22 -7.94
N VAL A 191 9.07 -6.40 -8.53
CA VAL A 191 10.31 -6.88 -9.15
C VAL A 191 9.96 -7.37 -10.56
N LYS A 192 10.66 -6.85 -11.57
CA LYS A 192 10.45 -7.25 -12.97
C LYS A 192 10.58 -8.77 -13.11
N PRO A 193 9.74 -9.43 -13.92
CA PRO A 193 9.70 -10.90 -14.02
C PRO A 193 11.05 -11.56 -14.25
N GLN A 194 11.88 -10.99 -15.13
CA GLN A 194 13.21 -11.51 -15.47
C GLN A 194 14.23 -11.44 -14.31
N PHE A 195 13.99 -10.56 -13.30
CA PHE A 195 14.87 -10.37 -12.15
C PHE A 195 14.29 -10.95 -10.84
N ARG A 196 13.26 -11.78 -10.92
CA ARG A 196 12.70 -12.45 -9.74
C ARG A 196 13.59 -13.57 -9.25
N ARG A 197 13.41 -13.96 -7.98
CA ARG A 197 14.11 -15.06 -7.29
C ARG A 197 15.60 -14.85 -7.03
N ILE A 198 16.10 -13.65 -7.17
CA ILE A 198 17.47 -13.26 -6.79
C ILE A 198 17.49 -12.29 -5.61
N ARG A 199 16.46 -12.31 -4.75
CA ARG A 199 16.31 -11.59 -3.46
C ARG A 199 16.06 -10.08 -3.55
N ILE A 200 15.92 -9.47 -4.72
CA ILE A 200 15.67 -8.02 -4.87
C ILE A 200 14.50 -7.54 -4.01
N GLY A 201 13.37 -8.25 -3.99
CA GLY A 201 12.20 -7.85 -3.19
C GLY A 201 12.45 -7.90 -1.68
N GLU A 202 13.26 -8.85 -1.21
CA GLU A 202 13.69 -8.94 0.19
C GLU A 202 14.61 -7.76 0.53
N ASP A 203 15.60 -7.49 -0.31
CA ASP A 203 16.53 -6.38 -0.12
C ASP A 203 15.81 -5.02 -0.05
N ILE A 204 14.85 -4.78 -0.97
CA ILE A 204 14.03 -3.55 -0.96
C ILE A 204 13.19 -3.47 0.33
N LEU A 205 12.58 -4.58 0.79
CA LEU A 205 11.80 -4.57 2.04
C LEU A 205 12.69 -4.16 3.21
N TYR A 206 13.84 -4.82 3.39
CA TYR A 206 14.72 -4.54 4.51
C TYR A 206 15.32 -3.14 4.45
N ALA A 207 15.66 -2.63 3.27
CA ALA A 207 16.12 -1.25 3.12
C ALA A 207 15.08 -0.23 3.59
N ARG A 208 13.79 -0.45 3.27
CA ARG A 208 12.69 0.40 3.72
C ARG A 208 12.50 0.32 5.24
N LEU A 209 12.53 -0.88 5.83
CA LEU A 209 12.42 -1.06 7.28
C LEU A 209 13.56 -0.38 8.04
N LEU A 210 14.80 -0.53 7.55
CA LEU A 210 15.97 0.16 8.12
C LEU A 210 15.85 1.68 8.04
N TRP A 211 15.43 2.17 6.89
CA TRP A 211 15.23 3.60 6.70
C TRP A 211 14.18 4.14 7.68
N LEU A 212 13.04 3.45 7.84
CA LEU A 212 12.03 3.81 8.84
C LEU A 212 12.61 3.82 10.24
N LYS A 213 13.36 2.79 10.62
CA LYS A 213 14.04 2.72 11.93
C LYS A 213 15.01 3.89 12.13
N SER A 214 15.77 4.28 11.08
CA SER A 214 16.66 5.45 11.12
C SER A 214 15.94 6.78 11.30
N LYS A 215 14.67 6.84 10.84
CA LYS A 215 13.76 8.01 11.03
C LYS A 215 12.96 7.92 12.34
N ARG A 216 13.30 6.97 13.22
CA ARG A 216 12.62 6.75 14.51
C ARG A 216 11.14 6.44 14.37
N ALA A 217 10.75 5.80 13.27
CA ALA A 217 9.42 5.24 13.16
C ALA A 217 9.26 4.06 14.13
N HIS A 218 8.08 3.95 14.75
CA HIS A 218 7.78 2.91 15.74
C HIS A 218 7.27 1.63 15.09
N SER A 219 6.54 1.78 13.99
CA SER A 219 5.96 0.63 13.29
C SER A 219 5.99 0.79 11.78
N ALA A 220 5.79 -0.33 11.08
CA ALA A 220 5.50 -0.32 9.66
C ALA A 220 4.37 -1.30 9.35
N PHE A 221 3.60 -1.03 8.28
CA PHE A 221 2.58 -1.93 7.77
C PHE A 221 2.55 -1.99 6.25
N SER A 222 1.92 -3.03 5.72
CA SER A 222 1.65 -3.20 4.29
C SER A 222 0.35 -3.97 4.10
N GLU A 223 -0.46 -3.56 3.13
CA GLU A 223 -1.64 -4.27 2.68
C GLU A 223 -1.26 -5.19 1.51
N ILE A 224 -1.42 -6.49 1.67
CA ILE A 224 -1.01 -7.49 0.68
C ILE A 224 -2.21 -8.33 0.29
N SER A 225 -2.57 -8.33 -1.01
CA SER A 225 -3.60 -9.22 -1.52
C SER A 225 -3.34 -10.66 -1.06
N ARG A 226 -4.38 -11.32 -0.56
CA ARG A 226 -4.31 -12.71 -0.06
C ARG A 226 -3.80 -13.68 -1.12
N HIS A 227 -3.96 -13.36 -2.40
CA HIS A 227 -3.47 -14.15 -3.53
C HIS A 227 -2.02 -13.81 -3.94
N ASN A 228 -1.42 -12.77 -3.36
CA ASN A 228 -0.04 -12.37 -3.64
C ASN A 228 0.95 -13.09 -2.70
N PHE A 229 1.02 -14.41 -2.81
CA PHE A 229 1.92 -15.24 -2.00
C PHE A 229 3.40 -14.81 -2.01
N PRO A 230 3.99 -14.35 -3.13
CA PRO A 230 5.36 -13.85 -3.11
C PRO A 230 5.56 -12.68 -2.14
N SER A 231 4.68 -11.68 -2.16
CA SER A 231 4.76 -10.53 -1.26
C SER A 231 4.51 -10.91 0.20
N SER A 232 3.53 -11.79 0.47
CA SER A 232 3.27 -12.29 1.82
C SER A 232 4.49 -13.03 2.40
N ARG A 233 5.19 -13.84 1.58
CA ARG A 233 6.43 -14.51 2.01
C ARG A 233 7.56 -13.52 2.31
N ILE A 234 7.68 -12.45 1.52
CA ILE A 234 8.68 -11.41 1.75
C ILE A 234 8.37 -10.67 3.07
N ALA A 235 7.10 -10.31 3.31
CA ALA A 235 6.66 -9.68 4.56
C ALA A 235 6.99 -10.55 5.78
N LEU A 236 6.64 -11.85 5.75
CA LEU A 236 6.95 -12.80 6.83
C LEU A 236 8.46 -12.94 7.07
N LYS A 237 9.27 -12.98 6.01
CA LYS A 237 10.75 -12.98 6.15
C LYS A 237 11.26 -11.68 6.77
N GLY A 238 10.62 -10.55 6.48
CA GLY A 238 10.89 -9.26 7.10
C GLY A 238 10.32 -9.15 8.52
N GLN A 239 9.95 -10.28 9.17
CA GLN A 239 9.41 -10.36 10.53
C GLN A 239 8.06 -9.64 10.70
N MET A 240 7.39 -9.28 9.62
CA MET A 240 6.04 -8.70 9.68
C MET A 240 5.02 -9.79 10.01
N THR A 241 4.03 -9.46 10.82
CA THR A 241 2.94 -10.37 11.22
C THR A 241 1.59 -9.88 10.73
N PRO A 242 0.66 -10.78 10.35
CA PRO A 242 -0.68 -10.38 9.98
C PRO A 242 -1.44 -9.85 11.20
N CYS A 243 -2.15 -8.72 11.06
CA CYS A 243 -2.86 -8.07 12.17
C CYS A 243 -4.30 -7.65 11.83
N GLY A 244 -4.70 -7.63 10.56
CA GLY A 244 -6.02 -7.20 10.13
C GLY A 244 -6.28 -7.46 8.67
N GLN A 245 -7.38 -6.94 8.16
CA GLN A 245 -7.80 -7.10 6.78
C GLN A 245 -8.47 -5.84 6.25
N ILE A 246 -8.30 -5.58 4.95
CA ILE A 246 -9.10 -4.63 4.18
C ILE A 246 -9.69 -5.34 2.97
N PHE A 247 -10.90 -4.97 2.58
CA PHE A 247 -11.68 -5.63 1.56
C PHE A 247 -11.81 -4.73 0.35
N GLN A 248 -11.60 -5.29 -0.84
CA GLN A 248 -11.80 -4.59 -2.10
C GLN A 248 -13.13 -4.99 -2.72
N TYR A 249 -13.83 -4.00 -3.23
CA TYR A 249 -15.14 -4.11 -3.87
C TYR A 249 -15.06 -3.57 -5.30
N PHE A 250 -15.81 -4.20 -6.21
CA PHE A 250 -16.04 -3.68 -7.55
C PHE A 250 -17.53 -3.42 -7.72
N LYS A 251 -17.92 -2.19 -7.95
CA LYS A 251 -19.29 -1.90 -8.38
C LYS A 251 -19.38 -2.21 -9.87
N LYS A 252 -20.31 -3.07 -10.29
CA LYS A 252 -20.63 -3.26 -11.70
C LYS A 252 -21.02 -1.90 -12.27
N ASN A 253 -20.17 -1.33 -13.14
CA ASN A 253 -20.60 -0.25 -13.98
C ASN A 253 -21.55 -0.87 -15.02
N PRO A 254 -22.85 -0.53 -15.06
CA PRO A 254 -23.81 -1.15 -15.99
C PRO A 254 -23.40 -0.98 -17.46
N ASP A 255 -22.56 0.01 -17.78
CA ASP A 255 -22.14 0.33 -19.15
C ASP A 255 -20.78 -0.29 -19.55
N ARG A 256 -20.07 -0.92 -18.64
CA ARG A 256 -18.80 -1.58 -18.95
C ARG A 256 -19.01 -3.09 -19.05
N LYS A 257 -19.06 -3.63 -20.29
CA LYS A 257 -18.80 -5.06 -20.49
C LYS A 257 -17.41 -5.36 -19.96
N VAL A 258 -17.34 -5.84 -18.72
CA VAL A 258 -16.09 -6.36 -18.15
C VAL A 258 -15.77 -7.61 -18.94
N GLU A 259 -14.87 -7.49 -19.93
CA GLU A 259 -14.22 -8.70 -20.44
C GLU A 259 -13.59 -9.40 -19.24
N PRO A 260 -13.93 -10.66 -18.98
CA PRO A 260 -13.27 -11.41 -17.92
C PRO A 260 -11.77 -11.38 -18.27
N LYS A 261 -10.97 -10.67 -17.45
CA LYS A 261 -9.51 -10.77 -17.56
C LYS A 261 -9.23 -12.27 -17.61
N ARG A 262 -8.72 -12.75 -18.75
CA ARG A 262 -8.19 -14.10 -18.85
C ARG A 262 -7.34 -14.27 -17.61
N SER A 263 -7.77 -15.18 -16.73
CA SER A 263 -6.99 -15.57 -15.56
C SER A 263 -5.58 -15.76 -16.07
N LEU A 264 -4.65 -14.95 -15.61
CA LEU A 264 -3.24 -15.23 -15.80
C LEU A 264 -3.08 -16.66 -15.26
N ARG A 265 -3.00 -17.63 -16.17
CA ARG A 265 -2.69 -19.01 -15.81
C ARG A 265 -1.32 -18.97 -15.20
N PHE A 266 -1.30 -18.83 -13.87
CA PHE A 266 -0.09 -18.98 -13.11
C PHE A 266 0.20 -20.46 -12.98
N TRP A 267 1.20 -20.86 -13.78
CA TRP A 267 2.16 -21.87 -13.43
C TRP A 267 1.72 -23.33 -13.41
N GLU A 268 1.91 -24.03 -14.52
CA GLU A 268 2.20 -25.47 -14.49
C GLU A 268 3.64 -25.69 -13.99
N PRO A 269 3.89 -26.58 -13.02
CA PRO A 269 5.24 -26.85 -12.53
C PRO A 269 6.03 -27.62 -13.60
N ARG A 270 7.00 -26.96 -14.23
CA ARG A 270 8.00 -27.67 -15.03
C ARG A 270 8.76 -28.65 -14.13
N ARG A 271 8.83 -29.91 -14.54
CA ARG A 271 9.64 -30.95 -13.90
C ARG A 271 11.08 -30.47 -13.74
N ARG A 272 11.61 -30.67 -12.55
CA ARG A 272 13.00 -30.35 -12.20
C ARG A 272 13.96 -31.23 -12.98
N ASP A 273 14.76 -30.67 -13.86
CA ASP A 273 16.05 -31.24 -14.20
C ASP A 273 17.03 -30.89 -13.07
N LYS A 274 17.78 -31.90 -12.62
CA LYS A 274 18.74 -31.78 -11.52
C LYS A 274 19.91 -30.89 -11.96
N PRO A 275 20.34 -29.90 -11.18
CA PRO A 275 21.57 -29.17 -11.48
C PRO A 275 22.80 -29.96 -10.99
N GLU A 276 23.81 -30.03 -11.85
CA GLU A 276 25.16 -30.44 -11.52
C GLU A 276 25.77 -29.58 -10.42
N GLN A 277 26.44 -30.24 -9.48
CA GLN A 277 27.21 -29.60 -8.41
C GLN A 277 28.46 -28.92 -8.98
N SER A 278 28.55 -27.61 -8.91
CA SER A 278 29.79 -26.87 -9.02
C SER A 278 30.12 -26.16 -7.71
N SER A 279 31.22 -26.56 -7.12
CA SER A 279 31.85 -25.98 -5.95
C SER A 279 32.28 -24.53 -6.21
N ARG A 280 31.80 -23.58 -5.40
CA ARG A 280 32.32 -22.20 -5.36
C ARG A 280 32.69 -21.80 -3.93
N SER A 281 33.91 -21.33 -3.82
CA SER A 281 34.59 -20.78 -2.66
C SER A 281 33.83 -19.61 -2.02
N VAL A 282 33.73 -19.64 -0.69
CA VAL A 282 33.13 -18.59 0.15
C VAL A 282 34.15 -17.45 0.29
N LEU A 283 33.87 -16.31 -0.28
CA LEU A 283 34.53 -15.05 0.04
C LEU A 283 33.74 -14.33 1.14
N HIS A 284 34.37 -14.14 2.30
CA HIS A 284 33.88 -13.32 3.40
C HIS A 284 33.97 -11.83 2.99
N ASN A 285 32.83 -11.21 2.69
CA ASN A 285 32.73 -9.77 2.60
C ASN A 285 31.89 -9.24 3.78
N THR A 286 32.53 -8.46 4.62
CA THR A 286 31.87 -7.65 5.66
C THR A 286 31.10 -6.51 4.97
N CYS A 287 29.78 -6.53 5.11
CA CYS A 287 28.89 -5.56 4.47
C CYS A 287 28.75 -4.34 5.38
N THR A 288 29.34 -3.22 5.00
CA THR A 288 29.01 -1.89 5.52
C THR A 288 27.80 -1.36 4.76
N LEU A 289 26.85 -0.72 5.46
CA LEU A 289 25.71 -0.01 4.87
C LEU A 289 26.20 0.98 3.81
N PRO A 290 25.56 1.06 2.65
CA PRO A 290 25.87 2.10 1.67
C PRO A 290 25.64 3.47 2.31
N SER A 291 26.65 4.33 2.33
CA SER A 291 26.65 5.66 2.94
C SER A 291 25.59 6.64 2.36
N ARG A 292 24.80 6.21 1.38
CA ARG A 292 23.72 6.98 0.76
C ARG A 292 22.31 6.70 1.34
N LEU A 293 22.15 5.80 2.30
CA LEU A 293 20.86 5.49 2.93
C LEU A 293 20.66 6.16 4.31
N LEU A 294 21.67 6.80 4.83
CA LEU A 294 21.65 7.64 6.03
C LEU A 294 21.65 9.11 5.62
#